data_d3f8eb38ba68f57f9670e66a8e523997
#
_entry.id   d3f8eb38ba68f57f9670e66a8e523997
#
_cell.length_a   1.000
_cell.length_b   1.000
_cell.length_c   1.000
_cell.angle_alpha   90.00
_cell.angle_beta   90.00
_cell.angle_gamma   90.00
#
_symmetry.space_group_name_H-M   'P 1'
#
loop_
_entity.id
_entity.type
_entity.pdbx_description
1 polymer ?
#
loop_
_entity_poly.entity_id
_entity_poly.type
_entity_poly.pdbx_seq_one_letter_code
_entity_poly.pdbx_strand_id
1 'polypeptide(L)'
;MADIKKLLAGMIAISAVMTSAVSCSGKKSSENAPEELPGEEELDEGKKIDIEGQTITWLADYDLNPAEGEARSAALAMFEDYYGAKVKFVETDAEDKFTKLSSMILAGEEVDMFPYETKAFPNGVLNEQYEPLDSYFDVMGVEEGLWDGMKDTIDMFAYNGSHYVVPYSLSDPQLITYSRKLMEEEKLDDPYKLYTEGKWTWSAFTNMMETFVKNGELEPSGDEEESPKPPAENNRRGICGEFGQALLQSTGHTVVNYDGTKFTNNISDAEIAKAETLKKELADKNLIDFAYRDCLPSDGTVLFFASSDWTLPETNAKNQGREIMVVPFPKADGADKNYLSCNFNAKMLVKNSKKGEAVAAYLKCERIAAEQAEYKEIAKQEALTVKMNASGSVRSFVTEEQYDAIQSFLDTEKNAPVFDFGYGMGTNMFGNGDYTYETRGVMDNITSVLYPGSPEEPVTWEQLRDSWSATVDSEVARFNKNNT
;
A
#
# COMPACT_ATOMS: atom_id res chain seq x y z
N MET A 1 4.36 -16.80 24.70
CA MET A 1 5.17 -15.70 25.29
C MET A 1 6.59 -16.12 25.71
N ALA A 2 6.84 -17.30 26.24
CA ALA A 2 8.19 -17.73 26.59
C ALA A 2 9.06 -18.11 25.38
N ASP A 3 8.46 -18.66 24.33
CA ASP A 3 9.18 -19.11 23.12
C ASP A 3 9.52 -17.96 22.17
N ILE A 4 8.65 -16.97 22.04
CA ILE A 4 8.89 -15.76 21.22
C ILE A 4 10.02 -14.88 21.81
N LYS A 5 10.13 -14.81 23.16
CA LYS A 5 11.28 -14.15 23.79
C LYS A 5 12.59 -14.89 23.54
N LYS A 6 12.55 -16.20 23.31
CA LYS A 6 13.72 -16.98 22.91
C LYS A 6 14.07 -16.76 21.43
N LEU A 7 13.07 -16.59 20.55
CA LEU A 7 13.29 -16.23 19.13
C LEU A 7 13.91 -14.83 18.99
N LEU A 8 13.36 -13.82 19.69
CA LEU A 8 13.94 -12.46 19.76
C LEU A 8 15.33 -12.45 20.41
N ALA A 9 15.53 -13.24 21.47
CA ALA A 9 16.85 -13.41 22.08
C ALA A 9 17.81 -14.21 21.17
N GLY A 10 17.30 -15.09 20.32
CA GLY A 10 18.05 -15.82 19.29
C GLY A 10 18.61 -14.87 18.23
N MET A 11 17.80 -13.95 17.68
CA MET A 11 18.28 -12.99 16.69
C MET A 11 19.29 -11.97 17.25
N ILE A 12 19.13 -11.53 18.50
CA ILE A 12 20.14 -10.72 19.20
C ILE A 12 21.40 -11.55 19.50
N ALA A 13 21.27 -12.85 19.74
CA ALA A 13 22.38 -13.75 19.99
C ALA A 13 23.16 -14.15 18.73
N ILE A 14 22.48 -14.27 17.57
CA ILE A 14 23.12 -14.57 16.26
C ILE A 14 24.05 -13.41 15.85
N SER A 15 23.61 -12.15 16.02
CA SER A 15 24.48 -10.99 15.78
C SER A 15 25.64 -10.87 16.79
N ALA A 16 25.51 -11.42 18.01
CA ALA A 16 26.58 -11.41 19.00
C ALA A 16 27.56 -12.58 18.87
N VAL A 17 27.17 -13.72 18.26
CA VAL A 17 28.01 -14.91 18.12
C VAL A 17 28.96 -14.80 16.93
N MET A 18 28.59 -14.11 15.85
CA MET A 18 29.46 -13.95 14.68
C MET A 18 30.62 -12.94 14.90
N THR A 19 30.49 -12.02 15.86
CA THR A 19 31.59 -11.09 16.21
C THR A 19 32.63 -11.66 17.19
N SER A 20 32.40 -12.84 17.77
CA SER A 20 33.31 -13.46 18.75
C SER A 20 34.15 -14.62 18.22
N ALA A 21 34.12 -14.97 16.93
CA ALA A 21 34.85 -16.09 16.35
C ALA A 21 36.29 -15.78 15.92
N VAL A 22 36.86 -14.64 16.29
CA VAL A 22 38.30 -14.34 16.11
C VAL A 22 38.96 -14.09 17.47
N SER A 23 39.23 -15.12 18.24
CA SER A 23 40.36 -15.20 19.16
C SER A 23 40.45 -16.56 19.90
N CYS A 24 41.43 -17.34 19.53
CA CYS A 24 42.25 -18.30 20.32
C CYS A 24 41.64 -19.29 21.33
N SER A 25 41.79 -20.56 20.91
CA SER A 25 42.26 -21.73 21.69
C SER A 25 41.60 -22.11 22.99
N GLY A 26 41.00 -23.29 22.98
CA GLY A 26 41.07 -24.21 24.13
C GLY A 26 39.80 -24.64 24.81
N LYS A 27 39.38 -25.84 24.47
CA LYS A 27 38.58 -26.84 25.18
C LYS A 27 37.11 -27.00 24.81
N LYS A 28 36.85 -28.23 24.35
CA LYS A 28 35.59 -28.87 24.01
C LYS A 28 34.48 -28.65 25.05
N SER A 29 33.31 -28.21 24.59
CA SER A 29 32.03 -28.65 25.11
C SER A 29 30.97 -28.57 24.02
N SER A 30 30.34 -29.71 23.76
CA SER A 30 29.07 -29.97 23.05
C SER A 30 28.69 -29.12 21.85
N GLU A 31 28.72 -29.78 20.71
CA GLU A 31 28.11 -29.43 19.43
C GLU A 31 26.63 -29.03 19.60
N ASN A 32 26.35 -27.73 19.52
CA ASN A 32 25.13 -27.28 18.91
C ASN A 32 25.51 -26.85 17.50
N ALA A 33 24.93 -27.51 16.49
CA ALA A 33 24.97 -27.01 15.12
C ALA A 33 24.54 -25.53 15.12
N PRO A 34 25.10 -24.67 14.25
CA PRO A 34 24.57 -23.32 14.07
C PRO A 34 23.07 -23.48 13.76
N GLU A 35 22.23 -22.74 14.46
CA GLU A 35 20.82 -22.66 14.15
C GLU A 35 20.71 -22.03 12.75
N GLU A 36 20.20 -22.79 11.76
CA GLU A 36 20.02 -22.33 10.39
C GLU A 36 19.14 -21.08 10.37
N LEU A 37 19.51 -20.09 9.54
CA LEU A 37 18.68 -18.90 9.37
C LEU A 37 17.35 -19.28 8.71
N PRO A 38 16.19 -18.83 9.21
CA PRO A 38 14.93 -19.03 8.48
C PRO A 38 15.06 -18.53 7.04
N GLY A 39 14.69 -19.37 6.06
CA GLY A 39 14.83 -19.05 4.65
C GLY A 39 16.20 -19.36 4.03
N GLU A 40 17.09 -20.07 4.74
CA GLU A 40 18.40 -20.45 4.19
C GLU A 40 18.27 -21.43 3.00
N GLU A 41 17.24 -22.30 3.01
CA GLU A 41 16.93 -23.16 1.87
C GLU A 41 16.59 -22.32 0.62
N GLU A 42 15.77 -21.30 0.77
CA GLU A 42 15.40 -20.40 -0.33
C GLU A 42 16.59 -19.53 -0.78
N LEU A 43 17.50 -19.13 0.13
CA LEU A 43 18.72 -18.44 -0.24
C LEU A 43 19.64 -19.31 -1.10
N ASP A 44 19.67 -20.61 -0.85
CA ASP A 44 20.44 -21.60 -1.61
C ASP A 44 19.81 -21.97 -2.97
N GLU A 45 18.53 -21.67 -3.19
CA GLU A 45 17.86 -21.85 -4.46
C GLU A 45 18.34 -20.86 -5.53
N GLY A 46 18.21 -21.24 -6.79
CA GLY A 46 18.59 -20.41 -7.93
C GLY A 46 20.09 -20.34 -8.20
N LYS A 47 20.50 -19.31 -8.93
CA LYS A 47 21.89 -19.12 -9.33
C LYS A 47 22.75 -18.69 -8.13
N LYS A 48 23.80 -19.47 -7.83
CA LYS A 48 24.81 -19.06 -6.86
C LYS A 48 25.67 -17.91 -7.40
N ILE A 49 25.77 -16.86 -6.58
CA ILE A 49 26.54 -15.64 -6.90
C ILE A 49 27.62 -15.39 -5.85
N ASP A 50 28.65 -14.69 -6.24
CA ASP A 50 29.72 -14.21 -5.34
C ASP A 50 29.69 -12.69 -5.29
N ILE A 51 29.08 -12.17 -4.22
CA ILE A 51 28.98 -10.72 -3.97
C ILE A 51 29.59 -10.34 -2.61
N GLU A 52 30.41 -11.21 -2.01
CA GLU A 52 31.08 -10.95 -0.74
C GLU A 52 31.91 -9.66 -0.82
N GLY A 53 31.74 -8.80 0.17
CA GLY A 53 32.41 -7.49 0.25
C GLY A 53 31.84 -6.41 -0.67
N GLN A 54 30.85 -6.71 -1.52
CA GLN A 54 30.18 -5.68 -2.32
C GLN A 54 29.34 -4.76 -1.44
N THR A 55 29.18 -3.51 -1.88
CA THR A 55 28.29 -2.54 -1.23
C THR A 55 27.38 -1.94 -2.27
N ILE A 56 26.07 -2.14 -2.17
CA ILE A 56 25.07 -1.48 -3.02
C ILE A 56 24.75 -0.09 -2.48
N THR A 57 24.64 0.90 -3.36
CA THR A 57 24.30 2.28 -3.00
C THR A 57 22.79 2.48 -3.13
N TRP A 58 22.14 2.74 -1.99
CA TRP A 58 20.72 3.00 -1.85
C TRP A 58 20.45 4.50 -1.78
N LEU A 59 19.79 5.07 -2.79
CA LEU A 59 19.34 6.47 -2.83
C LEU A 59 17.87 6.54 -2.45
N ALA A 60 17.54 7.12 -1.31
CA ALA A 60 16.17 7.25 -0.81
C ALA A 60 16.03 8.36 0.24
N ASP A 61 14.82 8.59 0.69
CA ASP A 61 14.46 9.46 1.80
C ASP A 61 14.39 8.70 3.15
N TYR A 62 14.75 7.42 3.14
CA TYR A 62 14.87 6.58 4.35
C TYR A 62 16.07 5.62 4.25
N ASP A 63 16.68 5.33 5.40
CA ASP A 63 17.80 4.39 5.49
C ASP A 63 17.29 2.95 5.67
N LEU A 64 17.91 1.99 5.00
CA LEU A 64 17.69 0.55 5.21
C LEU A 64 18.53 0.00 6.37
N ASN A 65 19.59 0.73 6.76
CA ASN A 65 20.38 0.37 7.93
C ASN A 65 19.64 0.81 9.22
N PRO A 66 19.72 0.02 10.30
CA PRO A 66 19.03 0.35 11.54
C PRO A 66 19.60 1.62 12.17
N ALA A 67 18.75 2.37 12.86
CA ALA A 67 19.20 3.41 13.76
C ALA A 67 19.98 2.82 14.96
N GLU A 68 20.74 3.67 15.64
CA GLU A 68 21.53 3.23 16.80
C GLU A 68 20.64 2.56 17.87
N GLY A 69 20.92 1.30 18.16
CA GLY A 69 20.17 0.50 19.13
C GLY A 69 18.95 -0.24 18.59
N GLU A 70 18.66 -0.11 17.29
CA GLU A 70 17.61 -0.88 16.61
C GLU A 70 18.18 -2.15 15.95
N ALA A 71 17.33 -3.15 15.75
CA ALA A 71 17.69 -4.37 15.04
C ALA A 71 17.65 -4.14 13.52
N ARG A 72 18.50 -4.88 12.78
CA ARG A 72 18.42 -4.95 11.32
C ARG A 72 17.09 -5.59 10.91
N SER A 73 16.56 -5.17 9.75
CA SER A 73 15.47 -5.91 9.10
C SER A 73 15.93 -7.33 8.73
N ALA A 74 14.99 -8.27 8.62
CA ALA A 74 15.30 -9.64 8.21
C ALA A 74 16.02 -9.69 6.85
N ALA A 75 15.57 -8.88 5.88
CA ALA A 75 16.19 -8.79 4.56
C ALA A 75 17.64 -8.29 4.64
N LEU A 76 17.90 -7.23 5.40
CA LEU A 76 19.26 -6.70 5.58
C LEU A 76 20.16 -7.71 6.31
N ALA A 77 19.63 -8.38 7.32
CA ALA A 77 20.40 -9.41 8.05
C ALA A 77 20.79 -10.57 7.13
N MET A 78 19.88 -11.10 6.32
CA MET A 78 20.18 -12.12 5.33
C MET A 78 21.22 -11.62 4.30
N PHE A 79 21.06 -10.40 3.80
CA PHE A 79 21.97 -9.83 2.81
C PHE A 79 23.39 -9.66 3.33
N GLU A 80 23.55 -9.22 4.60
CA GLU A 80 24.87 -9.03 5.21
C GLU A 80 25.49 -10.33 5.70
N ASP A 81 24.71 -11.19 6.37
CA ASP A 81 25.23 -12.36 7.07
C ASP A 81 25.42 -13.56 6.13
N TYR A 82 24.51 -13.76 5.16
CA TYR A 82 24.61 -14.85 4.20
C TYR A 82 25.48 -14.48 3.00
N TYR A 83 25.25 -13.31 2.37
CA TYR A 83 26.00 -12.89 1.19
C TYR A 83 27.28 -12.11 1.48
N GLY A 84 27.50 -11.65 2.71
CA GLY A 84 28.65 -10.81 3.06
C GLY A 84 28.68 -9.44 2.39
N ALA A 85 27.54 -8.99 1.86
CA ALA A 85 27.37 -7.72 1.16
C ALA A 85 26.83 -6.63 2.09
N LYS A 86 26.80 -5.36 1.66
CA LYS A 86 26.36 -4.23 2.48
C LYS A 86 25.50 -3.24 1.70
N VAL A 87 24.74 -2.44 2.44
CA VAL A 87 23.97 -1.31 1.90
C VAL A 87 24.60 0.00 2.37
N LYS A 88 24.92 0.91 1.43
CA LYS A 88 25.33 2.29 1.69
C LYS A 88 24.18 3.23 1.38
N PHE A 89 23.73 3.94 2.38
CA PHE A 89 22.67 4.94 2.24
C PHE A 89 23.19 6.26 1.66
N VAL A 90 22.43 6.83 0.73
CA VAL A 90 22.58 8.18 0.20
C VAL A 90 21.26 8.89 0.39
N GLU A 91 21.21 9.81 1.35
CA GLU A 91 20.02 10.54 1.73
C GLU A 91 19.55 11.50 0.65
N THR A 92 18.25 11.62 0.47
CA THR A 92 17.59 12.64 -0.36
C THR A 92 16.25 13.03 0.28
N ASP A 93 15.72 14.18 -0.09
CA ASP A 93 14.36 14.56 0.30
C ASP A 93 13.32 13.83 -0.57
N ALA A 94 12.15 13.53 0.01
CA ALA A 94 11.07 12.84 -0.69
C ALA A 94 10.62 13.55 -1.97
N GLU A 95 10.60 14.89 -1.96
CA GLU A 95 10.18 15.71 -3.12
C GLU A 95 11.23 15.72 -4.24
N ASP A 96 12.52 15.69 -3.89
CA ASP A 96 13.63 15.87 -4.84
C ASP A 96 14.27 14.57 -5.34
N LYS A 97 13.88 13.41 -4.80
CA LYS A 97 14.58 12.14 -5.03
C LYS A 97 14.70 11.75 -6.51
N PHE A 98 13.67 11.94 -7.34
CA PHE A 98 13.74 11.65 -8.78
C PHE A 98 14.64 12.61 -9.54
N THR A 99 14.67 13.88 -9.15
CA THR A 99 15.57 14.90 -9.71
C THR A 99 17.02 14.58 -9.35
N LYS A 100 17.26 14.20 -8.10
CA LYS A 100 18.57 13.78 -7.61
C LYS A 100 19.05 12.51 -8.31
N LEU A 101 18.17 11.49 -8.45
CA LEU A 101 18.47 10.28 -9.20
C LEU A 101 18.94 10.61 -10.63
N SER A 102 18.17 11.41 -11.36
CA SER A 102 18.52 11.83 -12.72
C SER A 102 19.87 12.54 -12.77
N SER A 103 20.13 13.43 -11.82
CA SER A 103 21.38 14.20 -11.74
C SER A 103 22.59 13.28 -11.49
N MET A 104 22.45 12.31 -10.58
CA MET A 104 23.51 11.35 -10.27
C MET A 104 23.80 10.42 -11.45
N ILE A 105 22.75 9.92 -12.15
CA ILE A 105 22.92 9.11 -13.38
C ILE A 105 23.68 9.90 -14.44
N LEU A 106 23.31 11.16 -14.69
CA LEU A 106 23.97 12.02 -15.67
C LEU A 106 25.41 12.35 -15.29
N ALA A 107 25.70 12.51 -14.00
CA ALA A 107 27.04 12.75 -13.48
C ALA A 107 27.93 11.49 -13.49
N GLY A 108 27.34 10.30 -13.72
CA GLY A 108 28.03 9.01 -13.60
C GLY A 108 28.39 8.66 -12.16
N GLU A 109 27.65 9.21 -11.20
CA GLU A 109 27.77 8.86 -9.78
C GLU A 109 27.17 7.49 -9.50
N GLU A 110 27.72 6.81 -8.51
CA GLU A 110 27.30 5.45 -8.17
C GLU A 110 25.97 5.47 -7.40
N VAL A 111 24.91 4.94 -8.02
CA VAL A 111 23.63 4.59 -7.42
C VAL A 111 23.22 3.24 -7.99
N ASP A 112 22.90 2.28 -7.12
CA ASP A 112 22.58 0.92 -7.55
C ASP A 112 21.10 0.61 -7.39
N MET A 113 20.47 1.11 -6.34
CA MET A 113 19.11 0.77 -5.97
C MET A 113 18.32 2.01 -5.57
N PHE A 114 17.05 2.05 -5.96
CA PHE A 114 16.10 3.14 -5.71
C PHE A 114 14.73 2.58 -5.30
N PRO A 115 13.95 3.23 -4.42
CA PRO A 115 12.62 2.76 -4.07
C PRO A 115 11.66 2.81 -5.27
N TYR A 116 10.81 1.81 -5.39
CA TYR A 116 9.67 1.94 -6.29
C TYR A 116 8.67 2.95 -5.71
N GLU A 117 8.22 3.82 -6.57
CA GLU A 117 7.02 4.66 -6.39
C GLU A 117 6.31 4.74 -7.73
N THR A 118 5.05 5.15 -7.73
CA THR A 118 4.24 5.24 -8.95
C THR A 118 4.92 6.00 -10.09
N LYS A 119 5.67 7.07 -9.78
CA LYS A 119 6.44 7.84 -10.78
C LYS A 119 7.61 7.06 -11.40
N ALA A 120 8.07 5.98 -10.78
CA ALA A 120 9.16 5.16 -11.31
C ALA A 120 8.71 4.34 -12.53
N PHE A 121 7.45 3.92 -12.59
CA PHE A 121 6.92 3.13 -13.69
C PHE A 121 5.54 3.66 -14.14
N PRO A 122 5.29 3.87 -15.44
CA PRO A 122 6.21 3.64 -16.55
C PRO A 122 7.14 4.83 -16.87
N ASN A 123 6.94 6.03 -16.25
CA ASN A 123 7.64 7.26 -16.66
C ASN A 123 9.17 7.21 -16.42
N GLY A 124 9.61 6.70 -15.28
CA GLY A 124 11.05 6.57 -14.99
C GLY A 124 11.75 5.60 -15.93
N VAL A 125 11.06 4.52 -16.32
CA VAL A 125 11.57 3.56 -17.33
C VAL A 125 11.70 4.24 -18.69
N LEU A 126 10.68 5.00 -19.12
CA LEU A 126 10.71 5.76 -20.37
C LEU A 126 11.86 6.79 -20.38
N ASN A 127 12.18 7.37 -19.23
CA ASN A 127 13.29 8.33 -19.05
C ASN A 127 14.64 7.65 -18.83
N GLU A 128 14.76 6.34 -19.08
CA GLU A 128 16.00 5.56 -18.97
C GLU A 128 16.68 5.67 -17.59
N GLN A 129 15.90 5.75 -16.50
CA GLN A 129 16.43 5.82 -15.14
C GLN A 129 16.78 4.45 -14.56
N TYR A 130 16.27 3.36 -15.15
CA TYR A 130 16.36 2.01 -14.59
C TYR A 130 16.87 0.99 -15.63
N GLU A 131 17.42 -0.11 -15.12
CA GLU A 131 17.77 -1.30 -15.90
C GLU A 131 16.75 -2.41 -15.65
N PRO A 132 16.49 -3.29 -16.65
CA PRO A 132 15.62 -4.44 -16.46
C PRO A 132 16.26 -5.48 -15.54
N LEU A 133 15.40 -6.21 -14.81
CA LEU A 133 15.79 -7.24 -13.84
C LEU A 133 15.79 -8.65 -14.43
N ASP A 134 15.30 -8.86 -15.66
CA ASP A 134 15.16 -10.18 -16.29
C ASP A 134 16.45 -11.02 -16.28
N SER A 135 17.60 -10.39 -16.49
CA SER A 135 18.90 -11.09 -16.48
C SER A 135 19.28 -11.63 -15.10
N TYR A 136 18.55 -11.25 -14.07
CA TYR A 136 18.79 -11.62 -12.67
C TYR A 136 17.66 -12.46 -12.07
N PHE A 137 16.69 -12.89 -12.87
CA PHE A 137 15.58 -13.73 -12.41
C PHE A 137 16.08 -15.05 -11.80
N ASP A 138 17.14 -15.63 -12.39
CA ASP A 138 17.79 -16.83 -11.84
C ASP A 138 18.40 -16.57 -10.43
N VAL A 139 18.89 -15.35 -10.16
CA VAL A 139 19.45 -14.98 -8.85
C VAL A 139 18.32 -14.82 -7.84
N MET A 140 17.23 -14.19 -8.24
CA MET A 140 16.04 -13.98 -7.39
C MET A 140 15.22 -15.26 -7.19
N GLY A 141 15.35 -16.26 -8.08
CA GLY A 141 14.50 -17.44 -8.09
C GLY A 141 13.05 -17.12 -8.47
N VAL A 142 12.81 -16.18 -9.41
CA VAL A 142 11.45 -15.71 -9.76
C VAL A 142 10.58 -16.83 -10.31
N GLU A 143 11.18 -17.80 -11.03
CA GLU A 143 10.48 -18.97 -11.58
C GLU A 143 10.21 -20.06 -10.54
N GLU A 144 10.70 -19.89 -9.33
CA GLU A 144 10.56 -20.85 -8.23
C GLU A 144 9.37 -20.47 -7.33
N GLY A 145 8.91 -21.41 -6.48
CA GLY A 145 7.67 -21.31 -5.70
C GLY A 145 7.62 -20.12 -4.72
N LEU A 146 8.77 -19.59 -4.31
CA LEU A 146 8.86 -18.39 -3.43
C LEU A 146 8.05 -17.20 -3.98
N TRP A 147 7.95 -17.06 -5.30
CA TRP A 147 7.30 -15.92 -5.96
C TRP A 147 5.88 -16.20 -6.48
N ASP A 148 5.34 -17.41 -6.29
CA ASP A 148 4.05 -17.83 -6.88
C ASP A 148 2.92 -16.82 -6.64
N GLY A 149 2.82 -16.27 -5.42
CA GLY A 149 1.80 -15.27 -5.09
C GLY A 149 2.01 -13.88 -5.73
N MET A 150 3.15 -13.63 -6.40
CA MET A 150 3.48 -12.34 -6.98
C MET A 150 3.68 -12.38 -8.50
N LYS A 151 3.70 -13.55 -9.14
CA LYS A 151 3.99 -13.69 -10.59
C LYS A 151 3.06 -12.85 -11.44
N ASP A 152 1.75 -12.92 -11.22
CA ASP A 152 0.79 -12.12 -11.97
C ASP A 152 1.04 -10.60 -11.80
N THR A 153 1.41 -10.18 -10.59
CA THR A 153 1.74 -8.78 -10.33
C THR A 153 3.05 -8.36 -11.01
N ILE A 154 4.07 -9.23 -11.02
CA ILE A 154 5.34 -8.99 -11.72
C ILE A 154 5.09 -8.80 -13.22
N ASP A 155 4.28 -9.67 -13.83
CA ASP A 155 3.97 -9.63 -15.26
C ASP A 155 3.22 -8.36 -15.68
N MET A 156 2.39 -7.78 -14.79
CA MET A 156 1.73 -6.50 -15.03
C MET A 156 2.71 -5.34 -15.22
N PHE A 157 3.93 -5.44 -14.71
CA PHE A 157 4.95 -4.39 -14.76
C PHE A 157 6.06 -4.65 -15.80
N ALA A 158 5.81 -5.55 -16.76
CA ALA A 158 6.70 -5.72 -17.91
C ALA A 158 6.51 -4.55 -18.89
N TYR A 159 7.61 -3.93 -19.34
CA TYR A 159 7.60 -2.86 -20.35
C TYR A 159 8.54 -3.21 -21.49
N ASN A 160 8.05 -3.21 -22.72
CA ASN A 160 8.78 -3.69 -23.91
C ASN A 160 9.32 -5.14 -23.74
N GLY A 161 8.57 -6.00 -23.07
CA GLY A 161 8.96 -7.38 -22.81
C GLY A 161 10.08 -7.54 -21.78
N SER A 162 10.34 -6.52 -20.97
CA SER A 162 11.33 -6.54 -19.89
C SER A 162 10.71 -6.10 -18.56
N HIS A 163 11.11 -6.72 -17.46
CA HIS A 163 10.64 -6.43 -16.12
C HIS A 163 11.59 -5.47 -15.41
N TYR A 164 11.09 -4.26 -15.14
CA TYR A 164 11.83 -3.23 -14.38
C TYR A 164 11.42 -3.18 -12.92
N VAL A 165 10.26 -3.73 -12.61
CA VAL A 165 9.66 -3.78 -11.27
C VAL A 165 9.37 -5.22 -10.93
N VAL A 166 9.91 -5.70 -9.81
CA VAL A 166 9.63 -7.02 -9.26
C VAL A 166 9.07 -6.82 -7.86
N PRO A 167 7.73 -6.72 -7.72
CA PRO A 167 7.07 -6.57 -6.44
C PRO A 167 7.34 -7.79 -5.55
N TYR A 168 7.77 -7.57 -4.31
CA TYR A 168 8.02 -8.66 -3.37
C TYR A 168 6.92 -8.83 -2.31
N SER A 169 6.03 -7.86 -2.15
CA SER A 169 4.81 -7.96 -1.31
C SER A 169 3.82 -6.87 -1.69
N LEU A 170 2.53 -7.11 -1.47
CA LEU A 170 1.52 -6.04 -1.49
C LEU A 170 1.60 -5.21 -0.20
N SER A 171 1.17 -3.95 -0.26
CA SER A 171 1.16 -3.01 0.87
C SER A 171 0.05 -1.97 0.75
N ASP A 172 -0.14 -1.19 1.81
CA ASP A 172 -1.02 -0.02 1.87
C ASP A 172 -2.41 -0.23 1.24
N PRO A 173 -3.16 -1.27 1.65
CA PRO A 173 -4.50 -1.47 1.14
C PRO A 173 -5.39 -0.30 1.51
N GLN A 174 -6.19 0.17 0.54
CA GLN A 174 -7.23 1.16 0.80
C GLN A 174 -8.41 0.47 1.50
N LEU A 175 -8.72 0.92 2.70
CA LEU A 175 -9.67 0.29 3.60
C LEU A 175 -10.76 1.26 4.02
N ILE A 176 -11.84 0.69 4.51
CA ILE A 176 -12.88 1.38 5.26
C ILE A 176 -12.72 1.01 6.73
N THR A 177 -12.51 2.02 7.58
CA THR A 177 -12.48 1.89 9.03
C THR A 177 -13.86 2.22 9.61
N TYR A 178 -14.33 1.44 10.57
CA TYR A 178 -15.61 1.62 11.24
C TYR A 178 -15.58 1.16 12.70
N SER A 179 -16.60 1.54 13.48
CA SER A 179 -16.79 1.10 14.85
C SER A 179 -17.84 0.01 14.92
N ARG A 180 -17.49 -1.20 15.36
CA ARG A 180 -18.47 -2.29 15.61
C ARG A 180 -19.53 -1.87 16.63
N LYS A 181 -19.11 -1.13 17.66
CA LYS A 181 -20.04 -0.64 18.66
C LYS A 181 -21.08 0.31 18.07
N LEU A 182 -20.67 1.19 17.14
CA LEU A 182 -21.60 2.06 16.42
C LEU A 182 -22.55 1.25 15.54
N MET A 183 -22.05 0.19 14.85
CA MET A 183 -22.91 -0.71 14.08
C MET A 183 -23.99 -1.36 14.96
N GLU A 184 -23.61 -1.84 16.15
CA GLU A 184 -24.55 -2.43 17.12
C GLU A 184 -25.57 -1.41 17.63
N GLU A 185 -25.13 -0.21 18.03
CA GLU A 185 -25.99 0.90 18.48
C GLU A 185 -27.03 1.28 17.42
N GLU A 186 -26.61 1.34 16.15
CA GLU A 186 -27.44 1.68 14.99
C GLU A 186 -28.23 0.50 14.41
N LYS A 187 -28.03 -0.72 14.94
CA LYS A 187 -28.63 -1.98 14.45
C LYS A 187 -28.31 -2.28 12.98
N LEU A 188 -27.08 -1.99 12.60
CA LEU A 188 -26.51 -2.30 11.29
C LEU A 188 -25.72 -3.61 11.33
N ASP A 189 -25.61 -4.27 10.19
CA ASP A 189 -24.77 -5.45 10.05
C ASP A 189 -23.26 -5.09 10.21
N ASP A 190 -22.44 -6.07 10.59
CA ASP A 190 -20.98 -5.91 10.64
C ASP A 190 -20.40 -6.01 9.21
N PRO A 191 -19.75 -4.95 8.68
CA PRO A 191 -19.16 -4.97 7.34
C PRO A 191 -18.14 -6.09 7.13
N TYR A 192 -17.30 -6.40 8.12
CA TYR A 192 -16.32 -7.49 8.02
C TYR A 192 -17.00 -8.86 7.89
N LYS A 193 -18.08 -9.07 8.60
CA LYS A 193 -18.90 -10.27 8.44
C LYS A 193 -19.55 -10.34 7.06
N LEU A 194 -20.10 -9.24 6.57
CA LEU A 194 -20.63 -9.18 5.19
C LEU A 194 -19.55 -9.48 4.15
N TYR A 195 -18.32 -8.98 4.35
CA TYR A 195 -17.18 -9.28 3.49
C TYR A 195 -16.86 -10.78 3.49
N THR A 196 -16.72 -11.40 4.65
CA THR A 196 -16.40 -12.83 4.75
C THR A 196 -17.50 -13.74 4.19
N GLU A 197 -18.76 -13.26 4.19
CA GLU A 197 -19.91 -13.94 3.57
C GLU A 197 -20.07 -13.62 2.06
N GLY A 198 -19.20 -12.78 1.48
CA GLY A 198 -19.28 -12.34 0.09
C GLY A 198 -20.45 -11.39 -0.22
N LYS A 199 -21.04 -10.79 0.82
CA LYS A 199 -22.20 -9.89 0.75
C LYS A 199 -21.85 -8.39 0.90
N TRP A 200 -20.57 -8.07 1.07
CA TRP A 200 -20.11 -6.69 1.17
C TRP A 200 -20.05 -6.06 -0.23
N THR A 201 -21.13 -5.40 -0.62
CA THR A 201 -21.36 -4.84 -1.95
C THR A 201 -21.68 -3.35 -1.88
N TRP A 202 -21.65 -2.65 -3.01
CA TRP A 202 -22.05 -1.25 -3.11
C TRP A 202 -23.45 -1.00 -2.56
N SER A 203 -24.41 -1.88 -2.87
CA SER A 203 -25.78 -1.76 -2.32
C SER A 203 -25.81 -1.91 -0.80
N ALA A 204 -25.08 -2.88 -0.23
CA ALA A 204 -25.01 -3.05 1.22
C ALA A 204 -24.42 -1.81 1.89
N PHE A 205 -23.29 -1.33 1.37
CA PHE A 205 -22.60 -0.12 1.83
C PHE A 205 -23.50 1.11 1.79
N THR A 206 -24.14 1.39 0.66
CA THR A 206 -25.04 2.53 0.50
C THR A 206 -26.24 2.46 1.44
N ASN A 207 -26.89 1.29 1.54
CA ASN A 207 -28.04 1.08 2.42
C ASN A 207 -27.69 1.30 3.90
N MET A 208 -26.50 0.90 4.33
CA MET A 208 -26.04 1.15 5.70
C MET A 208 -25.86 2.63 5.97
N MET A 209 -25.24 3.37 5.05
CA MET A 209 -25.08 4.83 5.17
C MET A 209 -26.41 5.57 5.18
N GLU A 210 -27.34 5.22 4.29
CA GLU A 210 -28.68 5.83 4.25
C GLU A 210 -29.45 5.57 5.56
N THR A 211 -29.36 4.34 6.09
CA THR A 211 -29.99 3.98 7.35
C THR A 211 -29.41 4.79 8.51
N PHE A 212 -28.08 4.90 8.58
CA PHE A 212 -27.40 5.66 9.62
C PHE A 212 -27.77 7.14 9.61
N VAL A 213 -27.75 7.77 8.44
CA VAL A 213 -28.15 9.19 8.31
C VAL A 213 -29.62 9.38 8.69
N LYS A 214 -30.49 8.49 8.22
CA LYS A 214 -31.93 8.53 8.54
C LYS A 214 -32.22 8.34 10.05
N ASN A 215 -31.51 7.47 10.72
CA ASN A 215 -31.65 7.27 12.16
C ASN A 215 -31.38 8.55 12.95
N GLY A 216 -30.44 9.40 12.51
CA GLY A 216 -30.16 10.70 13.12
C GLY A 216 -31.31 11.73 12.95
N GLU A 217 -32.22 11.55 11.98
CA GLU A 217 -33.37 12.40 11.78
C GLU A 217 -34.53 12.09 12.78
N LEU A 218 -34.47 10.90 13.39
CA LEU A 218 -35.54 10.41 14.27
C LEU A 218 -35.31 10.74 15.75
N GLU A 219 -34.17 11.33 16.11
CA GLU A 219 -33.90 11.70 17.50
C GLU A 219 -34.63 13.03 17.85
N PRO A 220 -35.60 13.02 18.77
CA PRO A 220 -36.24 14.26 19.22
C PRO A 220 -35.22 15.10 20.00
N SER A 221 -35.01 16.32 19.58
CA SER A 221 -34.21 17.28 20.34
C SER A 221 -35.05 17.80 21.52
N GLY A 222 -34.82 17.27 22.73
CA GLY A 222 -35.28 17.89 23.98
C GLY A 222 -36.45 17.23 24.68
N ASP A 223 -36.54 17.43 26.00
CA ASP A 223 -37.61 17.01 26.86
C ASP A 223 -38.96 17.62 26.41
N GLU A 224 -40.03 16.83 26.51
CA GLU A 224 -41.38 17.13 26.01
C GLU A 224 -42.05 18.40 26.65
N GLU A 225 -41.38 19.10 27.56
CA GLU A 225 -42.00 20.25 28.29
C GLU A 225 -41.57 21.65 27.80
N GLU A 226 -40.60 21.78 26.88
CA GLU A 226 -40.26 23.07 26.28
C GLU A 226 -40.69 23.11 24.81
N SER A 227 -41.20 24.27 24.38
CA SER A 227 -41.65 24.56 23.01
C SER A 227 -40.80 23.88 21.95
N PRO A 228 -41.40 23.28 20.89
CA PRO A 228 -40.67 22.51 19.91
C PRO A 228 -39.53 23.34 19.29
N LYS A 229 -38.31 23.04 19.70
CA LYS A 229 -37.12 23.54 19.00
C LYS A 229 -37.14 22.92 17.61
N PRO A 230 -36.74 23.66 16.57
CA PRO A 230 -36.53 23.04 15.27
C PRO A 230 -35.60 21.82 15.44
N PRO A 231 -35.84 20.71 14.71
CA PRO A 231 -34.98 19.54 14.80
C PRO A 231 -33.54 19.99 14.66
N ALA A 232 -32.67 19.49 15.54
CA ALA A 232 -31.24 19.72 15.42
C ALA A 232 -30.84 19.33 13.99
N GLU A 233 -30.06 20.21 13.34
CA GLU A 233 -29.60 19.96 11.98
C GLU A 233 -28.90 18.60 11.99
N ASN A 234 -29.38 17.63 11.19
CA ASN A 234 -28.80 16.31 11.13
C ASN A 234 -27.40 16.42 10.47
N ASN A 235 -26.36 16.30 11.28
CA ASN A 235 -24.98 16.39 10.86
C ASN A 235 -24.33 15.03 10.55
N ARG A 236 -25.11 13.94 10.59
CA ARG A 236 -24.61 12.60 10.25
C ARG A 236 -24.29 12.47 8.78
N ARG A 237 -23.19 11.77 8.48
CA ARG A 237 -22.74 11.43 7.12
C ARG A 237 -22.39 9.95 7.06
N GLY A 238 -22.49 9.38 5.86
CA GLY A 238 -22.20 7.98 5.63
C GLY A 238 -20.69 7.69 5.62
N ILE A 239 -19.92 8.50 4.90
CA ILE A 239 -18.48 8.29 4.71
C ILE A 239 -17.74 9.62 4.66
N CYS A 240 -16.50 9.61 5.16
CA CYS A 240 -15.51 10.65 4.93
C CYS A 240 -14.16 10.04 4.50
N GLY A 241 -13.22 10.90 4.11
CA GLY A 241 -11.91 10.52 3.59
C GLY A 241 -11.88 10.36 2.07
N GLU A 242 -10.68 10.15 1.54
CA GLU A 242 -10.46 9.99 0.10
C GLU A 242 -10.70 8.54 -0.32
N PHE A 243 -11.82 8.28 -0.95
CA PHE A 243 -12.22 6.93 -1.35
C PHE A 243 -12.45 6.78 -2.87
N GLY A 244 -12.34 7.84 -3.64
CA GLY A 244 -12.67 7.82 -5.05
C GLY A 244 -11.83 6.84 -5.87
N GLN A 245 -10.53 6.72 -5.56
CA GLN A 245 -9.67 5.72 -6.18
C GLN A 245 -10.12 4.30 -5.82
N ALA A 246 -10.35 4.03 -4.54
CA ALA A 246 -10.78 2.70 -4.08
C ALA A 246 -12.16 2.32 -4.66
N LEU A 247 -13.09 3.28 -4.75
CA LEU A 247 -14.39 3.08 -5.38
C LEU A 247 -14.24 2.71 -6.85
N LEU A 248 -13.44 3.46 -7.63
CA LEU A 248 -13.21 3.16 -9.03
C LEU A 248 -12.56 1.78 -9.20
N GLN A 249 -11.47 1.52 -8.49
CA GLN A 249 -10.72 0.27 -8.58
C GLN A 249 -11.51 -0.95 -8.04
N SER A 250 -12.54 -0.75 -7.20
CA SER A 250 -13.43 -1.84 -6.77
C SER A 250 -14.24 -2.46 -7.92
N THR A 251 -14.28 -1.82 -9.08
CA THR A 251 -14.83 -2.37 -10.33
C THR A 251 -13.89 -3.38 -11.01
N GLY A 252 -12.61 -3.38 -10.65
CA GLY A 252 -11.55 -4.10 -11.36
C GLY A 252 -11.06 -3.38 -12.63
N HIS A 253 -11.55 -2.15 -12.88
CA HIS A 253 -11.19 -1.35 -14.04
C HIS A 253 -10.31 -0.15 -13.66
N THR A 254 -9.57 0.37 -14.62
CA THR A 254 -8.61 1.47 -14.44
C THR A 254 -8.76 2.48 -15.57
N VAL A 255 -8.44 3.74 -15.31
CA VAL A 255 -8.45 4.82 -16.34
C VAL A 255 -7.41 4.53 -17.41
N VAL A 256 -6.23 4.09 -17.00
CA VAL A 256 -5.20 3.59 -17.92
C VAL A 256 -4.91 2.14 -17.61
N ASN A 257 -5.29 1.27 -18.55
CA ASN A 257 -4.97 -0.14 -18.48
C ASN A 257 -3.67 -0.43 -19.25
N TYR A 258 -2.94 -1.45 -18.82
CA TYR A 258 -1.80 -2.02 -19.51
C TYR A 258 -1.93 -3.54 -19.54
N ASP A 259 -1.77 -4.14 -20.72
CA ASP A 259 -1.94 -5.58 -20.94
C ASP A 259 -0.61 -6.34 -21.05
N GLY A 260 0.49 -5.75 -20.57
CA GLY A 260 1.86 -6.27 -20.72
C GLY A 260 2.53 -5.86 -22.03
N THR A 261 1.77 -5.32 -23.00
CA THR A 261 2.29 -4.89 -24.31
C THR A 261 1.89 -3.47 -24.68
N LYS A 262 0.70 -3.05 -24.29
CA LYS A 262 0.12 -1.78 -24.73
C LYS A 262 -0.71 -1.12 -23.62
N PHE A 263 -0.49 0.18 -23.45
CA PHE A 263 -1.38 1.03 -22.65
C PHE A 263 -2.63 1.38 -23.45
N THR A 264 -3.78 1.41 -22.78
CA THR A 264 -5.07 1.82 -23.36
C THR A 264 -5.76 2.84 -22.47
N ASN A 265 -6.41 3.82 -23.13
CA ASN A 265 -7.28 4.78 -22.47
C ASN A 265 -8.65 4.15 -22.24
N ASN A 266 -9.01 3.89 -21.00
CA ASN A 266 -10.30 3.32 -20.61
C ASN A 266 -11.21 4.34 -19.92
N ILE A 267 -10.92 5.62 -19.98
CA ILE A 267 -11.70 6.67 -19.29
C ILE A 267 -13.21 6.62 -19.69
N SER A 268 -13.54 6.07 -20.85
CA SER A 268 -14.92 5.90 -21.32
C SER A 268 -15.53 4.52 -21.00
N ASP A 269 -14.85 3.73 -20.17
CA ASP A 269 -15.36 2.41 -19.76
C ASP A 269 -16.65 2.51 -18.96
N ALA A 270 -17.58 1.58 -19.20
CA ALA A 270 -18.88 1.57 -18.55
C ALA A 270 -18.82 1.30 -17.05
N GLU A 271 -17.83 0.51 -16.58
CA GLU A 271 -17.66 0.22 -15.16
C GLU A 271 -17.11 1.44 -14.41
N ILE A 272 -16.21 2.22 -15.03
CA ILE A 272 -15.76 3.51 -14.50
C ILE A 272 -16.95 4.46 -14.37
N ALA A 273 -17.80 4.54 -15.41
CA ALA A 273 -19.00 5.38 -15.38
C ALA A 273 -19.98 4.97 -14.27
N LYS A 274 -20.09 3.67 -13.94
CA LYS A 274 -20.91 3.20 -12.80
C LYS A 274 -20.34 3.66 -11.46
N ALA A 275 -19.01 3.57 -11.26
CA ALA A 275 -18.36 4.03 -10.02
C ALA A 275 -18.56 5.55 -9.84
N GLU A 276 -18.40 6.33 -10.91
CA GLU A 276 -18.61 7.78 -10.89
C GLU A 276 -20.09 8.13 -10.64
N THR A 277 -21.01 7.35 -11.20
CA THR A 277 -22.46 7.50 -10.93
C THR A 277 -22.76 7.25 -9.45
N LEU A 278 -22.21 6.18 -8.86
CA LEU A 278 -22.39 5.90 -7.43
C LEU A 278 -21.80 7.04 -6.58
N LYS A 279 -20.57 7.52 -6.91
CA LYS A 279 -19.97 8.65 -6.19
C LYS A 279 -20.89 9.87 -6.18
N LYS A 280 -21.47 10.20 -7.35
CA LYS A 280 -22.46 11.27 -7.47
C LYS A 280 -23.73 11.02 -6.64
N GLU A 281 -24.28 9.81 -6.68
CA GLU A 281 -25.47 9.45 -5.90
C GLU A 281 -25.22 9.58 -4.39
N LEU A 282 -24.06 9.15 -3.90
CA LEU A 282 -23.68 9.31 -2.49
C LEU A 282 -23.66 10.79 -2.08
N ALA A 283 -23.12 11.64 -2.96
CA ALA A 283 -23.08 13.09 -2.73
C ALA A 283 -24.47 13.72 -2.77
N ASP A 284 -25.29 13.41 -3.79
CA ASP A 284 -26.65 13.93 -3.94
C ASP A 284 -27.55 13.56 -2.75
N LYS A 285 -27.32 12.39 -2.16
CA LYS A 285 -27.98 11.92 -0.94
C LYS A 285 -27.38 12.49 0.37
N ASN A 286 -26.40 13.38 0.26
CA ASN A 286 -25.70 13.99 1.40
C ASN A 286 -25.04 12.94 2.33
N LEU A 287 -24.52 11.85 1.73
CA LEU A 287 -23.86 10.76 2.46
C LEU A 287 -22.36 10.98 2.60
N ILE A 288 -21.75 11.90 1.85
CA ILE A 288 -20.31 12.18 1.91
C ILE A 288 -20.06 13.37 2.83
N ASP A 289 -19.12 13.24 3.76
CA ASP A 289 -18.57 14.39 4.48
C ASP A 289 -17.35 14.92 3.69
N PHE A 290 -17.54 16.05 3.03
CA PHE A 290 -16.48 16.75 2.29
C PHE A 290 -15.57 17.59 3.18
N ALA A 291 -15.93 17.78 4.44
CA ALA A 291 -15.03 18.45 5.38
C ALA A 291 -13.90 17.47 5.72
N TYR A 292 -12.68 17.85 5.35
CA TYR A 292 -11.49 17.14 5.81
C TYR A 292 -11.41 17.32 7.33
N ARG A 293 -11.99 16.36 8.05
CA ARG A 293 -11.91 16.28 9.50
C ARG A 293 -11.13 15.02 9.83
N ASP A 294 -10.54 15.00 11.01
CA ASP A 294 -10.19 13.73 11.66
C ASP A 294 -11.50 12.98 11.98
N CYS A 295 -12.22 12.59 10.93
CA CYS A 295 -13.51 11.94 11.03
C CYS A 295 -13.31 10.53 11.56
N LEU A 296 -13.32 10.41 12.87
CA LEU A 296 -13.23 9.11 13.50
C LEU A 296 -14.64 8.53 13.60
N PRO A 297 -14.86 7.27 13.17
CA PRO A 297 -16.19 6.62 13.25
C PRO A 297 -16.78 6.61 14.66
N SER A 298 -15.96 6.91 15.66
CA SER A 298 -16.32 6.86 17.07
C SER A 298 -17.12 8.06 17.58
N ASP A 299 -17.11 9.20 16.90
CA ASP A 299 -17.86 10.39 17.35
C ASP A 299 -19.36 10.31 17.03
N GLY A 300 -19.78 9.29 16.28
CA GLY A 300 -21.15 9.05 15.91
C GLY A 300 -21.69 10.00 14.83
N THR A 301 -20.85 10.84 14.24
CA THR A 301 -21.26 11.76 13.16
C THR A 301 -21.00 11.18 11.78
N VAL A 302 -20.06 10.24 11.66
CA VAL A 302 -19.71 9.54 10.42
C VAL A 302 -19.70 8.04 10.65
N LEU A 303 -20.30 7.26 9.73
CA LEU A 303 -20.37 5.81 9.85
C LEU A 303 -19.05 5.14 9.42
N PHE A 304 -18.47 5.58 8.31
CA PHE A 304 -17.30 5.01 7.68
C PHE A 304 -16.20 6.06 7.46
N PHE A 305 -14.95 5.63 7.64
CA PHE A 305 -13.77 6.43 7.33
C PHE A 305 -12.90 5.68 6.31
N ALA A 306 -12.76 6.24 5.11
CA ALA A 306 -11.85 5.71 4.10
C ALA A 306 -10.40 6.08 4.44
N SER A 307 -9.53 5.09 4.56
CA SER A 307 -8.13 5.25 4.97
C SER A 307 -7.28 4.08 4.49
N SER A 308 -5.99 4.15 4.75
CA SER A 308 -5.08 3.00 4.63
C SER A 308 -4.80 2.40 6.00
N ASP A 309 -4.21 1.22 6.03
CA ASP A 309 -3.85 0.49 7.24
C ASP A 309 -2.90 1.25 8.17
N TRP A 310 -2.01 2.10 7.63
CA TRP A 310 -1.07 2.90 8.43
C TRP A 310 -1.75 3.92 9.36
N THR A 311 -3.00 4.32 9.10
CA THR A 311 -3.76 5.21 10.01
C THR A 311 -4.40 4.47 11.19
N LEU A 312 -4.56 3.17 11.08
CA LEU A 312 -5.29 2.32 12.03
C LEU A 312 -4.71 2.34 13.45
N PRO A 313 -3.38 2.28 13.66
CA PRO A 313 -2.80 2.26 15.00
C PRO A 313 -3.16 3.49 15.86
N GLU A 314 -3.15 4.67 15.25
CA GLU A 314 -3.54 5.91 15.94
C GLU A 314 -5.06 6.01 16.10
N THR A 315 -5.82 5.55 15.12
CA THR A 315 -7.29 5.48 15.19
C THR A 315 -7.72 4.62 16.37
N ASN A 316 -7.10 3.46 16.57
CA ASN A 316 -7.36 2.61 17.74
C ASN A 316 -7.08 3.34 19.05
N ALA A 317 -5.93 4.02 19.14
CA ALA A 317 -5.53 4.72 20.37
C ALA A 317 -6.49 5.87 20.72
N LYS A 318 -6.96 6.61 19.71
CA LYS A 318 -7.93 7.70 19.90
C LYS A 318 -9.35 7.20 20.22
N ASN A 319 -9.68 5.97 19.87
CA ASN A 319 -11.04 5.40 19.94
C ASN A 319 -11.13 4.16 20.82
N GLN A 320 -10.40 4.11 21.93
CA GLN A 320 -10.43 2.99 22.86
C GLN A 320 -11.84 2.66 23.31
N GLY A 321 -12.20 1.37 23.27
CA GLY A 321 -13.54 0.88 23.66
C GLY A 321 -14.63 1.02 22.58
N ARG A 322 -14.31 1.45 21.37
CA ARG A 322 -15.24 1.53 20.22
C ARG A 322 -15.17 0.33 19.29
N GLU A 323 -14.26 -0.61 19.56
CA GLU A 323 -14.08 -1.82 18.75
C GLU A 323 -13.92 -1.49 17.27
N ILE A 324 -12.88 -0.71 16.98
CA ILE A 324 -12.56 -0.32 15.61
C ILE A 324 -12.20 -1.56 14.80
N MET A 325 -12.76 -1.65 13.59
CA MET A 325 -12.47 -2.69 12.61
C MET A 325 -12.29 -2.09 11.23
N VAL A 326 -11.70 -2.87 10.34
CA VAL A 326 -11.41 -2.49 8.95
C VAL A 326 -11.96 -3.52 7.98
N VAL A 327 -12.27 -3.07 6.78
CA VAL A 327 -12.74 -3.90 5.67
C VAL A 327 -12.27 -3.29 4.35
N PRO A 328 -12.02 -4.07 3.28
CA PRO A 328 -11.75 -3.51 1.96
C PRO A 328 -12.93 -2.70 1.44
N PHE A 329 -12.70 -1.85 0.44
CA PHE A 329 -13.80 -1.18 -0.23
C PHE A 329 -14.78 -2.23 -0.81
N PRO A 330 -16.12 -2.00 -0.74
CA PRO A 330 -17.09 -2.99 -1.19
C PRO A 330 -17.00 -3.23 -2.69
N LYS A 331 -17.21 -4.46 -3.12
CA LYS A 331 -17.27 -4.79 -4.55
C LYS A 331 -18.54 -4.26 -5.20
N ALA A 332 -18.48 -4.01 -6.50
CA ALA A 332 -19.67 -3.68 -7.30
C ALA A 332 -20.73 -4.80 -7.20
N ASP A 333 -22.01 -4.43 -7.25
CA ASP A 333 -23.09 -5.41 -7.23
C ASP A 333 -23.00 -6.37 -8.42
N GLY A 334 -23.03 -7.66 -8.14
CA GLY A 334 -22.92 -8.70 -9.16
C GLY A 334 -21.48 -9.05 -9.58
N ALA A 335 -20.46 -8.37 -9.03
CA ALA A 335 -19.08 -8.77 -9.24
C ALA A 335 -18.80 -10.14 -8.60
N ASP A 336 -18.11 -11.00 -9.33
CA ASP A 336 -17.80 -12.38 -8.94
C ASP A 336 -16.61 -12.45 -7.97
N LYS A 337 -15.75 -11.44 -7.94
CA LYS A 337 -14.61 -11.35 -7.03
C LYS A 337 -14.45 -9.96 -6.42
N ASN A 338 -13.65 -9.88 -5.37
CA ASN A 338 -13.25 -8.63 -4.77
C ASN A 338 -12.03 -8.08 -5.50
N TYR A 339 -11.96 -6.77 -5.66
CA TYR A 339 -10.83 -6.03 -6.18
C TYR A 339 -10.28 -5.12 -5.09
N LEU A 340 -8.95 -5.09 -4.96
CA LEU A 340 -8.27 -4.34 -3.93
C LEU A 340 -7.45 -3.20 -4.52
N SER A 341 -7.79 -1.98 -4.11
CA SER A 341 -6.91 -0.83 -4.30
C SER A 341 -5.79 -0.92 -3.26
N CYS A 342 -4.56 -1.10 -3.69
CA CYS A 342 -3.40 -1.23 -2.82
C CYS A 342 -2.12 -0.78 -3.53
N ASN A 343 -1.04 -0.67 -2.77
CA ASN A 343 0.31 -0.53 -3.27
C ASN A 343 1.07 -1.87 -3.20
N PHE A 344 2.33 -1.83 -3.53
CA PHE A 344 3.24 -2.95 -3.34
C PHE A 344 4.65 -2.44 -3.02
N ASN A 345 5.45 -3.30 -2.42
CA ASN A 345 6.83 -3.03 -2.12
C ASN A 345 7.74 -3.58 -3.24
N ALA A 346 8.57 -2.73 -3.80
CA ALA A 346 9.59 -3.08 -4.76
C ALA A 346 10.76 -2.09 -4.69
N LYS A 347 11.89 -2.48 -5.27
CA LYS A 347 13.05 -1.61 -5.44
C LYS A 347 13.55 -1.75 -6.87
N MET A 348 14.02 -0.65 -7.43
CA MET A 348 14.44 -0.51 -8.82
C MET A 348 15.96 -0.65 -8.95
N LEU A 349 16.41 -1.40 -9.96
CA LEU A 349 17.82 -1.39 -10.38
C LEU A 349 18.11 -0.12 -11.19
N VAL A 350 19.00 0.72 -10.70
CA VAL A 350 19.30 2.02 -11.33
C VAL A 350 20.15 1.84 -12.58
N LYS A 351 19.89 2.69 -13.57
CA LYS A 351 20.63 2.77 -14.83
C LYS A 351 22.15 2.83 -14.62
N ASN A 352 22.88 2.06 -15.41
CA ASN A 352 24.34 1.92 -15.37
C ASN A 352 24.93 1.25 -14.11
N SER A 353 24.12 0.79 -13.16
CA SER A 353 24.64 -0.01 -12.04
C SER A 353 25.41 -1.24 -12.56
N LYS A 354 26.53 -1.54 -11.90
CA LYS A 354 27.33 -2.75 -12.16
C LYS A 354 27.10 -3.84 -11.13
N LYS A 355 26.11 -3.64 -10.24
CA LYS A 355 25.83 -4.51 -9.09
C LYS A 355 24.43 -5.15 -9.17
N GLY A 356 23.96 -5.44 -10.39
CA GLY A 356 22.64 -6.02 -10.61
C GLY A 356 22.42 -7.34 -9.87
N GLU A 357 23.46 -8.23 -9.79
CA GLU A 357 23.37 -9.47 -9.00
C GLU A 357 23.18 -9.17 -7.49
N ALA A 358 23.86 -8.16 -6.95
CA ALA A 358 23.72 -7.80 -5.55
C ALA A 358 22.35 -7.15 -5.24
N VAL A 359 21.84 -6.31 -6.15
CA VAL A 359 20.47 -5.76 -6.02
C VAL A 359 19.44 -6.89 -6.09
N ALA A 360 19.59 -7.82 -7.02
CA ALA A 360 18.70 -8.99 -7.15
C ALA A 360 18.71 -9.87 -5.89
N ALA A 361 19.90 -10.12 -5.32
CA ALA A 361 20.02 -10.84 -4.05
C ALA A 361 19.30 -10.11 -2.89
N TYR A 362 19.40 -8.78 -2.85
CA TYR A 362 18.69 -8.01 -1.85
C TYR A 362 17.15 -8.12 -2.02
N LEU A 363 16.65 -8.07 -3.27
CA LEU A 363 15.23 -8.30 -3.57
C LEU A 363 14.76 -9.70 -3.17
N LYS A 364 15.61 -10.72 -3.37
CA LYS A 364 15.35 -12.07 -2.90
C LYS A 364 15.21 -12.12 -1.37
N CYS A 365 16.12 -11.46 -0.63
CA CYS A 365 16.03 -11.36 0.83
C CYS A 365 14.73 -10.67 1.28
N GLU A 366 14.31 -9.61 0.60
CA GLU A 366 13.02 -8.93 0.87
C GLU A 366 11.84 -9.88 0.66
N ARG A 367 11.87 -10.69 -0.42
CA ARG A 367 10.80 -11.66 -0.70
C ARG A 367 10.76 -12.77 0.34
N ILE A 368 11.91 -13.32 0.74
CA ILE A 368 12.00 -14.31 1.81
C ILE A 368 11.44 -13.73 3.11
N ALA A 369 11.86 -12.52 3.48
CA ALA A 369 11.36 -11.84 4.67
C ALA A 369 9.82 -11.62 4.65
N ALA A 370 9.25 -11.42 3.46
CA ALA A 370 7.81 -11.24 3.30
C ALA A 370 7.02 -12.56 3.33
N GLU A 371 7.64 -13.72 3.01
CA GLU A 371 6.92 -15.00 2.86
C GLU A 371 7.17 -15.99 3.98
N GLN A 372 8.36 -16.03 4.55
CA GLN A 372 8.69 -17.01 5.58
C GLN A 372 7.86 -16.81 6.85
N ALA A 373 7.30 -17.91 7.36
CA ALA A 373 6.38 -17.90 8.50
C ALA A 373 6.99 -17.27 9.76
N GLU A 374 8.27 -17.53 10.00
CA GLU A 374 9.01 -17.01 11.14
C GLU A 374 9.14 -15.48 11.09
N TYR A 375 9.43 -14.93 9.92
CA TYR A 375 9.54 -13.47 9.74
C TYR A 375 8.15 -12.79 9.76
N LYS A 376 7.13 -13.43 9.19
CA LYS A 376 5.74 -12.97 9.31
C LYS A 376 5.28 -12.91 10.77
N GLU A 377 5.66 -13.92 11.59
CA GLU A 377 5.32 -13.90 13.02
C GLU A 377 6.04 -12.77 13.78
N ILE A 378 7.31 -12.49 13.44
CA ILE A 378 8.05 -11.38 14.02
C ILE A 378 7.40 -10.05 13.65
N ALA A 379 7.10 -9.82 12.37
CA ALA A 379 6.41 -8.62 11.90
C ALA A 379 5.04 -8.45 12.59
N LYS A 380 4.29 -9.56 12.78
CA LYS A 380 3.04 -9.56 13.55
C LYS A 380 3.26 -9.11 14.99
N GLN A 381 4.23 -9.65 15.69
CA GLN A 381 4.51 -9.27 17.08
C GLN A 381 4.97 -7.82 17.22
N GLU A 382 5.73 -7.31 16.27
CA GLU A 382 6.10 -5.90 16.20
C GLU A 382 4.87 -5.00 15.97
N ALA A 383 4.01 -5.35 15.03
CA ALA A 383 2.77 -4.62 14.74
C ALA A 383 1.80 -4.60 15.93
N LEU A 384 1.73 -5.70 16.68
CA LEU A 384 0.88 -5.81 17.89
C LEU A 384 1.47 -5.11 19.12
N THR A 385 2.70 -4.59 19.04
CA THR A 385 3.34 -3.91 20.16
C THR A 385 2.67 -2.56 20.43
N VAL A 386 2.11 -2.41 21.62
CA VAL A 386 1.48 -1.15 22.05
C VAL A 386 2.56 -0.09 22.27
N LYS A 387 2.47 1.01 21.54
CA LYS A 387 3.37 2.15 21.70
C LYS A 387 2.77 3.16 22.67
N MET A 388 3.58 3.62 23.62
CA MET A 388 3.19 4.60 24.63
C MET A 388 3.85 5.95 24.34
N ASN A 389 3.17 7.03 24.68
CA ASN A 389 3.78 8.36 24.68
C ASN A 389 4.56 8.60 25.99
N ALA A 390 5.29 9.71 26.06
CA ALA A 390 6.08 10.07 27.24
C ALA A 390 5.24 10.27 28.52
N SER A 391 3.94 10.54 28.40
CA SER A 391 3.02 10.67 29.54
C SER A 391 2.45 9.33 30.04
N GLY A 392 2.79 8.21 29.37
CA GLY A 392 2.28 6.88 29.71
C GLY A 392 0.88 6.57 29.16
N SER A 393 0.37 7.39 28.24
CA SER A 393 -0.87 7.11 27.51
C SER A 393 -0.57 6.29 26.25
N VAL A 394 -1.54 5.46 25.82
CA VAL A 394 -1.42 4.69 24.56
C VAL A 394 -1.35 5.66 23.39
N ARG A 395 -0.30 5.53 22.57
CA ARG A 395 -0.08 6.32 21.36
C ARG A 395 -0.62 5.61 20.13
N SER A 396 -0.35 4.33 20.01
CA SER A 396 -0.77 3.54 18.87
C SER A 396 -0.76 2.04 19.19
N PHE A 397 -1.65 1.28 18.60
CA PHE A 397 -1.68 -0.18 18.65
C PHE A 397 -2.55 -0.74 17.53
N VAL A 398 -2.33 -2.00 17.16
CA VAL A 398 -3.18 -2.81 16.28
C VAL A 398 -3.62 -4.03 17.05
N THR A 399 -4.86 -4.49 16.88
CA THR A 399 -5.32 -5.76 17.46
C THR A 399 -4.91 -6.92 16.55
N GLU A 400 -4.80 -8.11 17.13
CA GLU A 400 -4.48 -9.32 16.35
C GLU A 400 -5.52 -9.58 15.26
N GLU A 401 -6.81 -9.41 15.56
CA GLU A 401 -7.90 -9.56 14.58
C GLU A 401 -7.74 -8.59 13.39
N GLN A 402 -7.39 -7.34 13.65
CA GLN A 402 -7.17 -6.35 12.61
C GLN A 402 -5.95 -6.70 11.75
N TYR A 403 -4.85 -7.13 12.39
CA TYR A 403 -3.65 -7.55 11.67
C TYR A 403 -3.95 -8.73 10.74
N ASP A 404 -4.56 -9.79 11.27
CA ASP A 404 -4.91 -10.99 10.51
C ASP A 404 -5.90 -10.67 9.37
N ALA A 405 -6.85 -9.77 9.61
CA ALA A 405 -7.76 -9.30 8.59
C ALA A 405 -7.01 -8.58 7.44
N ILE A 406 -6.11 -7.64 7.76
CA ILE A 406 -5.31 -6.91 6.76
C ILE A 406 -4.45 -7.89 5.95
N GLN A 407 -3.77 -8.83 6.59
CA GLN A 407 -3.01 -9.86 5.87
C GLN A 407 -3.91 -10.69 4.94
N SER A 408 -5.12 -11.02 5.38
CA SER A 408 -6.11 -11.70 4.55
C SER A 408 -6.61 -10.86 3.37
N PHE A 409 -6.62 -9.53 3.48
CA PHE A 409 -6.99 -8.65 2.37
C PHE A 409 -5.90 -8.57 1.30
N LEU A 410 -4.63 -8.65 1.71
CA LEU A 410 -3.47 -8.67 0.82
C LEU A 410 -3.23 -10.03 0.15
N ASP A 411 -4.02 -11.04 0.46
CA ASP A 411 -4.00 -12.35 -0.18
C ASP A 411 -4.59 -12.25 -1.60
N THR A 412 -3.75 -12.44 -2.62
CA THR A 412 -4.13 -12.30 -4.04
C THR A 412 -5.13 -13.34 -4.53
N GLU A 413 -5.26 -14.48 -3.82
CA GLU A 413 -6.29 -15.48 -4.12
C GLU A 413 -7.69 -15.00 -3.70
N LYS A 414 -7.78 -14.13 -2.69
CA LYS A 414 -9.04 -13.60 -2.17
C LYS A 414 -9.44 -12.28 -2.80
N ASN A 415 -8.46 -11.41 -3.02
CA ASN A 415 -8.67 -10.08 -3.56
C ASN A 415 -7.68 -9.82 -4.70
N ALA A 416 -8.19 -9.50 -5.87
CA ALA A 416 -7.35 -9.17 -7.01
C ALA A 416 -6.81 -7.73 -6.85
N PRO A 417 -5.49 -7.52 -6.79
CA PRO A 417 -4.94 -6.17 -6.73
C PRO A 417 -5.19 -5.43 -8.05
N VAL A 418 -5.43 -4.13 -7.97
CA VAL A 418 -5.71 -3.26 -9.13
C VAL A 418 -4.75 -2.09 -9.13
N PHE A 419 -4.02 -1.92 -10.22
CA PHE A 419 -3.05 -0.84 -10.41
C PHE A 419 -3.41 0.00 -11.62
N ASP A 420 -3.64 1.30 -11.42
CA ASP A 420 -3.90 2.22 -12.52
C ASP A 420 -2.59 2.89 -12.95
N PHE A 421 -2.14 2.56 -14.14
CA PHE A 421 -0.87 3.06 -14.68
C PHE A 421 -0.88 4.55 -15.02
N GLY A 422 -2.05 5.17 -15.05
CA GLY A 422 -2.20 6.62 -15.21
C GLY A 422 -1.43 7.42 -14.16
N TYR A 423 -1.38 6.93 -12.92
CA TYR A 423 -0.62 7.56 -11.85
C TYR A 423 0.89 7.65 -12.11
N GLY A 424 1.44 6.73 -12.91
CA GLY A 424 2.86 6.67 -13.26
C GLY A 424 3.25 7.40 -14.55
N MET A 425 2.31 8.00 -15.29
CA MET A 425 2.58 8.54 -16.63
C MET A 425 3.13 9.97 -16.68
N GLY A 426 3.23 10.66 -15.56
CA GLY A 426 3.81 12.00 -15.49
C GLY A 426 2.82 13.08 -15.02
N THR A 427 3.28 14.34 -15.04
CA THR A 427 2.57 15.45 -14.38
C THR A 427 1.20 15.78 -14.97
N ASN A 428 0.99 15.55 -16.27
CA ASN A 428 -0.34 15.73 -16.87
C ASN A 428 -1.38 14.76 -16.32
N MET A 429 -0.93 13.56 -15.95
CA MET A 429 -1.81 12.53 -15.38
C MET A 429 -1.93 12.62 -13.88
N PHE A 430 -0.81 12.77 -13.17
CA PHE A 430 -0.78 12.78 -11.71
C PHE A 430 -0.88 14.18 -11.09
N GLY A 431 -0.54 15.25 -11.83
CA GLY A 431 -0.42 16.61 -11.29
C GLY A 431 0.99 16.89 -10.74
N ASN A 432 1.17 18.10 -10.22
CA ASN A 432 2.44 18.59 -9.68
C ASN A 432 2.41 18.84 -8.17
N GLY A 433 1.39 18.32 -7.48
CA GLY A 433 1.23 18.46 -6.04
C GLY A 433 0.48 19.72 -5.58
N ASP A 434 0.10 20.59 -6.51
CA ASP A 434 -0.78 21.72 -6.21
C ASP A 434 -2.25 21.27 -6.18
N TYR A 435 -2.98 21.62 -5.12
CA TYR A 435 -4.34 21.16 -4.86
C TYR A 435 -5.43 22.01 -5.52
N THR A 436 -5.12 22.84 -6.52
CA THR A 436 -6.13 23.55 -7.28
C THR A 436 -6.62 22.71 -8.46
N TYR A 437 -7.89 22.82 -8.82
CA TYR A 437 -8.47 22.09 -9.96
C TYR A 437 -7.66 22.25 -11.25
N GLU A 438 -7.11 23.42 -11.49
CA GLU A 438 -6.35 23.75 -12.70
C GLU A 438 -4.96 23.10 -12.74
N THR A 439 -4.41 22.74 -11.59
CA THR A 439 -3.05 22.18 -11.44
C THR A 439 -3.03 20.70 -11.09
N ARG A 440 -4.19 20.13 -10.74
CA ARG A 440 -4.36 18.68 -10.55
C ARG A 440 -4.24 17.95 -11.87
N GLY A 441 -3.61 16.78 -11.83
CA GLY A 441 -3.59 15.87 -12.98
C GLY A 441 -4.95 15.21 -13.24
N VAL A 442 -5.03 14.49 -14.36
CA VAL A 442 -6.24 13.75 -14.75
C VAL A 442 -6.70 12.83 -13.63
N MET A 443 -5.76 12.02 -13.06
CA MET A 443 -6.08 11.01 -12.07
C MET A 443 -6.65 11.64 -10.79
N ASP A 444 -6.02 12.71 -10.28
CA ASP A 444 -6.51 13.41 -9.10
C ASP A 444 -7.93 13.99 -9.30
N ASN A 445 -8.22 14.50 -10.49
CA ASN A 445 -9.55 15.04 -10.79
C ASN A 445 -10.63 13.94 -10.90
N ILE A 446 -10.27 12.78 -11.43
CA ILE A 446 -11.20 11.65 -11.57
C ILE A 446 -11.43 10.95 -10.23
N THR A 447 -10.36 10.72 -9.47
CA THR A 447 -10.45 9.92 -8.23
C THR A 447 -10.72 10.75 -6.98
N SER A 448 -10.64 12.07 -7.03
CA SER A 448 -11.03 12.91 -5.90
C SER A 448 -12.53 12.77 -5.60
N VAL A 449 -12.87 12.68 -4.31
CA VAL A 449 -14.25 12.79 -3.86
C VAL A 449 -14.71 14.24 -3.78
N LEU A 450 -13.77 15.18 -3.71
CA LEU A 450 -14.06 16.60 -3.84
C LEU A 450 -14.42 16.88 -5.29
N TYR A 451 -15.61 17.42 -5.53
CA TYR A 451 -16.01 17.79 -6.87
C TYR A 451 -15.06 18.84 -7.45
N PRO A 452 -14.54 18.61 -8.67
CA PRO A 452 -13.88 19.67 -9.40
C PRO A 452 -14.90 20.76 -9.70
N GLY A 453 -14.53 22.00 -9.44
CA GLY A 453 -15.40 23.15 -9.57
C GLY A 453 -15.87 23.72 -8.24
N SER A 454 -16.74 24.73 -8.28
CA SER A 454 -17.39 25.23 -7.07
C SER A 454 -18.52 24.29 -6.63
N PRO A 455 -18.90 24.27 -5.35
CA PRO A 455 -20.09 23.54 -4.90
C PRO A 455 -21.37 23.97 -5.61
N GLU A 456 -21.38 25.15 -6.23
CA GLU A 456 -22.52 25.74 -6.94
C GLU A 456 -22.61 25.26 -8.41
N GLU A 457 -21.49 24.82 -9.00
CA GLU A 457 -21.40 24.27 -10.35
C GLU A 457 -20.53 23.02 -10.39
N PRO A 458 -21.03 21.87 -9.88
CA PRO A 458 -20.28 20.62 -9.90
C PRO A 458 -20.13 20.13 -11.33
N VAL A 459 -18.91 19.73 -11.70
CA VAL A 459 -18.62 19.12 -13.02
C VAL A 459 -19.17 17.70 -13.03
N THR A 460 -19.92 17.34 -14.09
CA THR A 460 -20.44 15.96 -14.25
C THR A 460 -19.33 15.01 -14.70
N TRP A 461 -19.55 13.70 -14.53
CA TRP A 461 -18.62 12.69 -15.04
C TRP A 461 -18.39 12.84 -16.55
N GLU A 462 -19.44 13.06 -17.34
CA GLU A 462 -19.34 13.25 -18.78
C GLU A 462 -18.48 14.45 -19.14
N GLN A 463 -18.60 15.55 -18.42
CA GLN A 463 -17.77 16.74 -18.62
C GLN A 463 -16.31 16.47 -18.26
N LEU A 464 -16.04 15.78 -17.14
CA LEU A 464 -14.67 15.37 -16.75
C LEU A 464 -14.07 14.46 -17.81
N ARG A 465 -14.75 13.38 -18.16
CA ARG A 465 -14.33 12.43 -19.18
C ARG A 465 -14.00 13.13 -20.50
N ASP A 466 -14.90 13.97 -21.00
CA ASP A 466 -14.75 14.64 -22.29
C ASP A 466 -13.61 15.68 -22.23
N SER A 467 -13.38 16.30 -21.08
CA SER A 467 -12.27 17.25 -20.89
C SER A 467 -10.91 16.57 -20.86
N TRP A 468 -10.81 15.36 -20.29
CA TRP A 468 -9.53 14.71 -20.03
C TRP A 468 -9.18 13.59 -21.02
N SER A 469 -10.14 13.06 -21.77
CA SER A 469 -9.92 11.94 -22.69
C SER A 469 -8.76 12.18 -23.67
N ALA A 470 -8.67 13.37 -24.24
CA ALA A 470 -7.59 13.71 -25.18
C ALA A 470 -6.21 13.77 -24.50
N THR A 471 -6.15 14.17 -23.23
CA THR A 471 -4.90 14.15 -22.46
C THR A 471 -4.45 12.72 -22.17
N VAL A 472 -5.39 11.86 -21.75
CA VAL A 472 -5.11 10.42 -21.54
C VAL A 472 -4.64 9.77 -22.86
N ASP A 473 -5.32 10.03 -23.99
CA ASP A 473 -4.92 9.51 -25.29
C ASP A 473 -3.50 9.94 -25.68
N SER A 474 -3.16 11.21 -25.42
CA SER A 474 -1.82 11.74 -25.73
C SER A 474 -0.73 11.06 -24.90
N GLU A 475 -0.97 10.88 -23.59
CA GLU A 475 -0.02 10.21 -22.71
C GLU A 475 0.11 8.72 -23.06
N VAL A 476 -0.99 8.01 -23.23
CA VAL A 476 -1.00 6.62 -23.68
C VAL A 476 -0.24 6.45 -25.00
N ALA A 477 -0.46 7.35 -25.97
CA ALA A 477 0.25 7.31 -27.24
C ALA A 477 1.77 7.56 -27.09
N ARG A 478 2.18 8.42 -26.12
CA ARG A 478 3.60 8.69 -25.82
C ARG A 478 4.32 7.42 -25.34
N PHE A 479 3.70 6.67 -24.45
CA PHE A 479 4.27 5.42 -23.92
C PHE A 479 4.25 4.29 -24.96
N ASN A 480 3.20 4.19 -25.76
CA ASN A 480 3.08 3.15 -26.79
C ASN A 480 4.04 3.36 -27.99
N LYS A 481 4.49 4.59 -28.27
CA LYS A 481 5.48 4.83 -29.36
C LYS A 481 6.83 4.19 -29.11
N ASN A 482 7.18 3.99 -27.86
CA ASN A 482 8.45 3.39 -27.46
C ASN A 482 8.32 1.88 -27.20
N ASN A 483 7.12 1.33 -27.42
CA ASN A 483 6.76 -0.08 -27.23
C ASN A 483 6.74 -0.84 -28.60
N THR A 484 7.54 -0.39 -29.58
CA THR A 484 7.67 -1.02 -30.92
C THR A 484 9.15 -1.42 -31.16
#